data_63c16ce4b09790f441196b6e865b36f7
#
_entry.id   63c16ce4b09790f441196b6e865b36f7
#
_cell.length_a   1.000
_cell.length_b   1.000
_cell.length_c   1.000
_cell.angle_alpha   90.00
_cell.angle_beta   90.00
_cell.angle_gamma   90.00
#
_symmetry.space_group_name_H-M   'P 1'
#
loop_
_entity.id
_entity.type
_entity.pdbx_description
1 polymer ?
#
loop_
_entity_poly.entity_id
_entity_poly.type
_entity_poly.pdbx_seq_one_letter_code
_entity_poly.pdbx_strand_id
1 'polypeptide(L)'
;MIIVHHLNNSRSQRVLWMLEELQLPYEIRHYQRDPKTMLAPAELRQVHPLGKSPVITVGDLVLAESGAILEYLVDRYGEGRFKPKAGTPEALRYLYWMHFAEGTAMPPLLMKLVFDTVEKKSPLLVRPIAAGIAQKVKGMIVTPNIRRHLDFMESELAERPWFAGDEFTAADVQMSFPLEASASRGGLDQRYPLLTHLLQRMQARPAYQRALAKGGPYELG
;
A
#
# COMPACT_ATOMS: atom_id res chain seq x y z
N MET A 1 0.62 5.00 24.57
CA MET A 1 0.01 5.74 23.45
C MET A 1 0.71 5.35 22.17
N ILE A 2 -0.02 5.19 21.05
CA ILE A 2 0.54 4.88 19.74
C ILE A 2 0.77 6.18 18.99
N ILE A 3 1.97 6.39 18.47
CA ILE A 3 2.30 7.55 17.62
C ILE A 3 2.60 7.03 16.22
N VAL A 4 1.89 7.53 15.21
CA VAL A 4 2.12 7.19 13.80
C VAL A 4 2.96 8.29 13.15
N HIS A 5 4.14 7.93 12.65
CA HIS A 5 4.99 8.81 11.86
C HIS A 5 4.53 8.78 10.40
N HIS A 6 3.58 9.66 10.08
CA HIS A 6 2.87 9.71 8.81
C HIS A 6 3.58 10.62 7.81
N LEU A 7 4.00 10.06 6.68
CA LEU A 7 4.52 10.80 5.54
C LEU A 7 3.42 10.92 4.48
N ASN A 8 3.21 12.10 3.93
CA ASN A 8 2.23 12.29 2.87
C ASN A 8 2.45 11.33 1.67
N ASN A 9 1.37 10.90 1.03
CA ASN A 9 1.37 9.99 -0.11
C ASN A 9 2.24 8.74 0.12
N SER A 10 2.02 8.08 1.25
CA SER A 10 2.80 6.90 1.62
C SER A 10 1.94 5.77 2.19
N ARG A 11 2.59 4.64 2.39
CA ARG A 11 1.98 3.44 2.98
C ARG A 11 1.49 3.62 4.42
N SER A 12 1.82 4.74 5.08
CA SER A 12 1.30 5.04 6.42
C SER A 12 -0.21 5.22 6.47
N GLN A 13 -0.85 5.51 5.33
CA GLN A 13 -2.31 5.54 5.23
C GLN A 13 -2.95 4.21 5.67
N ARG A 14 -2.34 3.07 5.35
CA ARG A 14 -2.79 1.74 5.82
C ARG A 14 -2.80 1.64 7.34
N VAL A 15 -1.78 2.20 7.99
CA VAL A 15 -1.63 2.16 9.45
C VAL A 15 -2.71 3.01 10.11
N LEU A 16 -2.96 4.20 9.58
CA LEU A 16 -4.05 5.06 10.06
C LEU A 16 -5.40 4.34 9.90
N TRP A 17 -5.64 3.73 8.74
CA TRP A 17 -6.87 2.98 8.50
C TRP A 17 -7.04 1.81 9.47
N MET A 18 -5.99 1.02 9.69
CA MET A 18 -6.06 -0.12 10.64
C MET A 18 -6.36 0.35 12.07
N LEU A 19 -5.75 1.45 12.51
CA LEU A 19 -6.03 2.04 13.82
C LEU A 19 -7.48 2.51 13.95
N GLU A 20 -8.06 3.08 12.88
CA GLU A 20 -9.47 3.46 12.83
C GLU A 20 -10.42 2.25 12.83
N GLU A 21 -10.07 1.14 12.18
CA GLU A 21 -10.83 -0.12 12.23
C GLU A 21 -10.80 -0.74 13.62
N LEU A 22 -9.67 -0.67 14.30
CA LEU A 22 -9.49 -1.12 15.68
C LEU A 22 -10.07 -0.16 16.72
N GLN A 23 -10.47 1.05 16.31
CA GLN A 23 -10.96 2.12 17.19
C GLN A 23 -9.98 2.49 18.31
N LEU A 24 -8.69 2.45 18.01
CA LEU A 24 -7.63 2.74 18.97
C LEU A 24 -7.33 4.25 19.02
N PRO A 25 -7.02 4.79 20.20
CA PRO A 25 -6.47 6.14 20.30
C PRO A 25 -5.03 6.20 19.82
N TYR A 26 -4.70 7.19 19.02
CA TYR A 26 -3.35 7.41 18.49
C TYR A 26 -3.08 8.88 18.19
N GLU A 27 -1.81 9.24 18.09
CA GLU A 27 -1.35 10.55 17.64
C GLU A 27 -0.69 10.41 16.26
N ILE A 28 -0.76 11.47 15.45
CA ILE A 28 -0.09 11.53 14.16
C ILE A 28 1.01 12.59 14.23
N ARG A 29 2.24 12.19 13.88
CA ARG A 29 3.32 13.11 13.53
C ARG A 29 3.41 13.19 12.02
N HIS A 30 3.02 14.33 11.47
CA HIS A 30 3.02 14.57 10.04
C HIS A 30 4.40 14.94 9.53
N TYR A 31 4.80 14.30 8.43
CA TYR A 31 6.00 14.61 7.67
C TYR A 31 5.63 14.89 6.22
N GLN A 32 6.35 15.81 5.59
CA GLN A 32 6.17 16.17 4.20
C GLN A 32 7.39 15.73 3.39
N ARG A 33 7.14 15.23 2.17
CA ARG A 33 8.22 14.94 1.23
C ARG A 33 8.86 16.24 0.76
N ASP A 34 10.15 16.22 0.56
CA ASP A 34 10.83 17.30 -0.16
C ASP A 34 10.25 17.41 -1.58
N PRO A 35 9.72 18.58 -1.99
CA PRO A 35 9.02 18.72 -3.26
C PRO A 35 9.93 18.57 -4.49
N LYS A 36 11.25 18.69 -4.33
CA LYS A 36 12.21 18.54 -5.43
C LYS A 36 12.70 17.11 -5.57
N THR A 37 13.06 16.48 -4.47
CA THR A 37 13.64 15.14 -4.46
C THR A 37 12.61 14.04 -4.25
N MET A 38 11.42 14.37 -3.74
CA MET A 38 10.37 13.45 -3.31
C MET A 38 10.80 12.49 -2.18
N LEU A 39 11.93 12.75 -1.54
CA LEU A 39 12.43 11.97 -0.42
C LEU A 39 11.73 12.38 0.88
N ALA A 40 11.74 11.48 1.84
CA ALA A 40 11.32 11.78 3.21
C ALA A 40 12.31 12.73 3.88
N PRO A 41 11.86 13.61 4.80
CA PRO A 41 12.72 14.56 5.49
C PRO A 41 13.68 13.83 6.45
N ALA A 42 14.79 14.50 6.76
CA ALA A 42 15.88 13.92 7.56
C ALA A 42 15.45 13.55 8.99
N GLU A 43 14.43 14.22 9.53
CA GLU A 43 13.88 13.97 10.87
C GLU A 43 13.34 12.55 11.03
N LEU A 44 12.85 11.93 9.96
CA LEU A 44 12.42 10.53 10.02
C LEU A 44 13.59 9.56 10.30
N ARG A 45 14.83 9.94 9.99
CA ARG A 45 16.01 9.13 10.33
C ARG A 45 16.32 9.14 11.83
N GLN A 46 15.88 10.17 12.56
CA GLN A 46 16.00 10.21 14.02
C GLN A 46 15.02 9.25 14.70
N VAL A 47 13.90 8.93 14.02
CA VAL A 47 12.92 7.96 14.51
C VAL A 47 13.32 6.53 14.15
N HIS A 48 13.72 6.30 12.90
CA HIS A 48 14.15 4.99 12.42
C HIS A 48 15.28 5.15 11.38
N PRO A 49 16.38 4.38 11.44
CA PRO A 49 17.58 4.58 10.60
C PRO A 49 17.31 4.61 9.09
N LEU A 50 16.31 3.88 8.61
CA LEU A 50 15.93 3.88 7.19
C LEU A 50 15.30 5.19 6.72
N GLY A 51 14.80 6.06 7.63
CA GLY A 51 14.17 7.33 7.28
C GLY A 51 12.97 7.16 6.36
N LYS A 52 12.20 6.08 6.52
CA LYS A 52 11.01 5.75 5.71
C LYS A 52 9.76 5.75 6.58
N SER A 53 8.59 5.86 5.97
CA SER A 53 7.27 5.74 6.58
C SER A 53 6.50 4.59 5.88
N PRO A 54 5.65 3.83 6.61
CA PRO A 54 5.25 4.05 8.01
C PRO A 54 6.29 3.62 9.05
N VAL A 55 6.26 4.32 10.17
CA VAL A 55 6.85 3.90 11.44
C VAL A 55 5.82 4.20 12.52
N ILE A 56 5.68 3.34 13.52
CA ILE A 56 4.97 3.63 14.76
C ILE A 56 5.92 3.60 15.95
N THR A 57 5.61 4.39 16.98
CA THR A 57 6.24 4.29 18.29
C THR A 57 5.20 3.99 19.36
N VAL A 58 5.48 3.03 20.25
CA VAL A 58 4.60 2.62 21.35
C VAL A 58 5.46 2.42 22.60
N GLY A 59 5.52 3.41 23.49
CA GLY A 59 6.54 3.44 24.54
C GLY A 59 7.93 3.41 23.94
N ASP A 60 8.75 2.43 24.33
CA ASP A 60 10.12 2.25 23.81
C ASP A 60 10.19 1.47 22.49
N LEU A 61 9.05 0.90 22.06
CA LEU A 61 8.99 0.17 20.78
C LEU A 61 8.99 1.14 19.61
N VAL A 62 9.92 0.95 18.67
CA VAL A 62 9.91 1.58 17.35
C VAL A 62 9.76 0.48 16.31
N LEU A 63 8.66 0.50 15.55
CA LEU A 63 8.36 -0.52 14.55
C LEU A 63 8.13 0.11 13.18
N ALA A 64 8.89 -0.35 12.21
CA ALA A 64 8.76 -0.02 10.78
C ALA A 64 8.19 -1.22 10.01
N GLU A 65 8.00 -1.05 8.69
CA GLU A 65 7.37 -1.97 7.75
C GLU A 65 5.85 -2.10 7.94
N SER A 66 5.09 -1.71 6.90
CA SER A 66 3.62 -1.66 7.00
C SER A 66 3.01 -3.02 7.36
N GLY A 67 3.52 -4.13 6.78
CA GLY A 67 3.05 -5.47 7.12
C GLY A 67 3.29 -5.83 8.58
N ALA A 68 4.50 -5.59 9.09
CA ALA A 68 4.84 -5.85 10.48
C ALA A 68 4.02 -5.00 11.47
N ILE A 69 3.77 -3.73 11.10
CA ILE A 69 2.93 -2.83 11.90
C ILE A 69 1.48 -3.35 11.94
N LEU A 70 0.91 -3.74 10.79
CA LEU A 70 -0.46 -4.27 10.73
C LEU A 70 -0.58 -5.57 11.55
N GLU A 71 0.38 -6.50 11.42
CA GLU A 71 0.44 -7.71 12.22
C GLU A 71 0.49 -7.40 13.72
N TYR A 72 1.40 -6.51 14.14
CA TYR A 72 1.50 -6.09 15.53
C TYR A 72 0.19 -5.51 16.07
N LEU A 73 -0.48 -4.65 15.29
CA LEU A 73 -1.72 -4.02 15.70
C LEU A 73 -2.85 -5.03 15.86
N VAL A 74 -3.03 -5.95 14.91
CA VAL A 74 -4.11 -6.96 15.00
C VAL A 74 -3.83 -8.02 16.06
N ASP A 75 -2.59 -8.45 16.23
CA ASP A 75 -2.22 -9.43 17.26
C ASP A 75 -2.36 -8.84 18.67
N ARG A 76 -1.99 -7.58 18.86
CA ARG A 76 -2.00 -6.94 20.18
C ARG A 76 -3.36 -6.40 20.58
N TYR A 77 -4.15 -5.90 19.62
CA TYR A 77 -5.36 -5.12 19.90
C TYR A 77 -6.60 -5.60 19.13
N GLY A 78 -6.44 -6.59 18.25
CA GLY A 78 -7.53 -7.06 17.39
C GLY A 78 -8.57 -7.91 18.09
N GLU A 79 -8.23 -8.54 19.22
CA GLU A 79 -9.12 -9.45 19.96
C GLU A 79 -9.72 -10.54 19.06
N GLY A 80 -8.90 -11.10 18.16
CA GLY A 80 -9.31 -12.08 17.17
C GLY A 80 -9.98 -11.52 15.90
N ARG A 81 -10.17 -10.20 15.82
CA ARG A 81 -10.69 -9.53 14.62
C ARG A 81 -9.57 -9.27 13.61
N PHE A 82 -9.90 -9.18 12.34
CA PHE A 82 -9.04 -8.78 11.22
C PHE A 82 -7.87 -9.74 10.92
N LYS A 83 -7.85 -10.90 11.56
CA LYS A 83 -6.87 -11.96 11.29
C LYS A 83 -7.55 -13.32 11.46
N PRO A 84 -7.49 -14.23 10.47
CA PRO A 84 -8.08 -15.55 10.57
C PRO A 84 -7.41 -16.38 11.66
N LYS A 85 -8.15 -17.34 12.21
CA LYS A 85 -7.64 -18.28 13.22
C LYS A 85 -6.50 -19.10 12.65
N ALA A 86 -5.41 -19.21 13.41
CA ALA A 86 -4.25 -20.02 13.02
C ALA A 86 -4.62 -21.47 12.70
N GLY A 87 -3.98 -22.04 11.68
CA GLY A 87 -4.22 -23.42 11.23
C GLY A 87 -5.38 -23.59 10.26
N THR A 88 -6.07 -22.50 9.87
CA THR A 88 -7.12 -22.54 8.86
C THR A 88 -6.59 -22.21 7.45
N PRO A 89 -7.28 -22.61 6.38
CA PRO A 89 -6.94 -22.22 5.01
C PRO A 89 -6.91 -20.69 4.83
N GLU A 90 -7.83 -19.97 5.47
CA GLU A 90 -7.91 -18.51 5.45
C GLU A 90 -6.67 -17.86 6.08
N ALA A 91 -6.10 -18.47 7.15
CA ALA A 91 -4.86 -17.98 7.75
C ALA A 91 -3.66 -18.11 6.80
N LEU A 92 -3.60 -19.17 6.00
CA LEU A 92 -2.56 -19.33 4.98
C LEU A 92 -2.74 -18.30 3.85
N ARG A 93 -3.98 -18.06 3.42
CA ARG A 93 -4.29 -17.03 2.43
C ARG A 93 -3.98 -15.62 2.94
N TYR A 94 -4.35 -15.34 4.19
CA TYR A 94 -4.00 -14.08 4.86
C TYR A 94 -2.49 -13.83 4.81
N LEU A 95 -1.68 -14.81 5.23
CA LEU A 95 -0.22 -14.72 5.19
C LEU A 95 0.29 -14.48 3.76
N TYR A 96 -0.26 -15.22 2.77
CA TYR A 96 0.08 -15.07 1.37
C TYR A 96 -0.14 -13.62 0.89
N TRP A 97 -1.32 -13.05 1.15
CA TRP A 97 -1.65 -11.70 0.67
C TRP A 97 -0.92 -10.60 1.43
N MET A 98 -0.60 -10.80 2.72
CA MET A 98 0.27 -9.91 3.48
C MET A 98 1.64 -9.76 2.81
N HIS A 99 2.22 -10.86 2.30
CA HIS A 99 3.50 -10.84 1.61
C HIS A 99 3.38 -10.45 0.13
N PHE A 100 2.32 -10.87 -0.55
CA PHE A 100 2.08 -10.57 -1.96
C PHE A 100 2.07 -9.07 -2.24
N ALA A 101 1.48 -8.28 -1.36
CA ALA A 101 1.33 -6.85 -1.51
C ALA A 101 2.66 -6.14 -1.81
N GLU A 102 3.68 -6.37 -1.00
CA GLU A 102 4.97 -5.69 -1.15
C GLU A 102 6.01 -6.52 -1.91
N GLY A 103 5.96 -7.85 -1.79
CA GLY A 103 6.91 -8.75 -2.45
C GLY A 103 6.62 -8.98 -3.93
N THR A 104 5.36 -8.89 -4.34
CA THR A 104 4.93 -9.25 -5.70
C THR A 104 4.22 -8.10 -6.43
N ALA A 105 3.16 -7.53 -5.83
CA ALA A 105 2.35 -6.52 -6.50
C ALA A 105 3.07 -5.17 -6.66
N MET A 106 3.75 -4.69 -5.62
CA MET A 106 4.38 -3.37 -5.62
C MET A 106 5.62 -3.23 -6.50
N PRO A 107 6.54 -4.22 -6.63
CA PRO A 107 7.77 -4.03 -7.43
C PRO A 107 7.53 -3.56 -8.86
N PRO A 108 6.68 -4.18 -9.69
CA PRO A 108 6.45 -3.69 -11.05
C PRO A 108 5.71 -2.34 -11.09
N LEU A 109 4.86 -2.02 -10.10
CA LEU A 109 4.21 -0.71 -9.99
C LEU A 109 5.23 0.40 -9.67
N LEU A 110 6.22 0.09 -8.83
CA LEU A 110 7.33 1.01 -8.55
C LEU A 110 8.22 1.16 -9.78
N MET A 111 8.56 0.07 -10.47
CA MET A 111 9.32 0.13 -11.72
C MET A 111 8.60 1.01 -12.76
N LYS A 112 7.29 0.85 -12.91
CA LYS A 112 6.49 1.70 -13.80
C LYS A 112 6.65 3.18 -13.43
N LEU A 113 6.49 3.55 -12.16
CA LEU A 113 6.65 4.92 -11.69
C LEU A 113 8.05 5.47 -12.02
N VAL A 114 9.10 4.68 -11.82
CA VAL A 114 10.48 5.06 -12.12
C VAL A 114 10.66 5.33 -13.62
N PHE A 115 10.21 4.41 -14.48
CA PHE A 115 10.36 4.57 -15.93
C PHE A 115 9.46 5.68 -16.49
N ASP A 116 8.26 5.89 -15.95
CA ASP A 116 7.42 7.04 -16.30
C ASP A 116 8.09 8.37 -15.90
N THR A 117 8.80 8.38 -14.77
CA THR A 117 9.57 9.55 -14.33
C THR A 117 10.78 9.80 -15.24
N VAL A 118 11.52 8.76 -15.63
CA VAL A 118 12.63 8.86 -16.58
C VAL A 118 12.15 9.44 -17.92
N GLU A 119 11.04 8.92 -18.44
CA GLU A 119 10.44 9.41 -19.69
C GLU A 119 10.07 10.91 -19.61
N LYS A 120 9.42 11.31 -18.49
CA LYS A 120 8.90 12.69 -18.33
C LYS A 120 9.98 13.70 -17.95
N LYS A 121 10.95 13.33 -17.11
CA LYS A 121 11.93 14.26 -16.49
C LYS A 121 13.31 14.26 -17.16
N SER A 122 13.56 13.46 -18.18
CA SER A 122 14.82 13.49 -18.93
C SER A 122 15.02 14.83 -19.64
N PRO A 123 16.26 15.34 -19.72
CA PRO A 123 16.58 16.56 -20.47
C PRO A 123 16.09 16.47 -21.92
N LEU A 124 15.63 17.60 -22.47
CA LEU A 124 14.97 17.64 -23.77
C LEU A 124 15.77 16.97 -24.90
N LEU A 125 17.08 17.17 -24.95
CA LEU A 125 17.93 16.61 -25.99
C LEU A 125 18.02 15.07 -25.98
N VAL A 126 17.95 14.44 -24.81
CA VAL A 126 18.06 12.98 -24.66
C VAL A 126 16.71 12.30 -24.40
N ARG A 127 15.64 13.07 -24.25
CA ARG A 127 14.30 12.55 -23.93
C ARG A 127 13.79 11.50 -24.92
N PRO A 128 13.95 11.64 -26.26
CA PRO A 128 13.49 10.62 -27.20
C PRO A 128 14.16 9.26 -26.98
N ILE A 129 15.46 9.26 -26.67
CA ILE A 129 16.23 8.03 -26.37
C ILE A 129 15.76 7.44 -25.04
N ALA A 130 15.67 8.26 -23.99
CA ALA A 130 15.20 7.85 -22.67
C ALA A 130 13.77 7.28 -22.72
N ALA A 131 12.87 7.93 -23.47
CA ALA A 131 11.51 7.46 -23.68
C ALA A 131 11.48 6.10 -24.42
N GLY A 132 12.29 5.94 -25.47
CA GLY A 132 12.40 4.67 -26.20
C GLY A 132 12.85 3.51 -25.30
N ILE A 133 13.87 3.73 -24.46
CA ILE A 133 14.34 2.75 -23.50
C ILE A 133 13.25 2.45 -22.46
N ALA A 134 12.65 3.48 -21.87
CA ALA A 134 11.61 3.34 -20.85
C ALA A 134 10.40 2.55 -21.38
N GLN A 135 9.93 2.87 -22.58
CA GLN A 135 8.82 2.18 -23.24
C GLN A 135 9.15 0.71 -23.53
N LYS A 136 10.36 0.44 -24.01
CA LYS A 136 10.81 -0.94 -24.26
C LYS A 136 10.80 -1.77 -22.97
N VAL A 137 11.37 -1.27 -21.87
CA VAL A 137 11.39 -1.96 -20.57
C VAL A 137 9.98 -2.14 -20.03
N LYS A 138 9.16 -1.08 -20.06
CA LYS A 138 7.75 -1.16 -19.63
C LYS A 138 6.98 -2.21 -20.42
N GLY A 139 7.14 -2.24 -21.75
CA GLY A 139 6.45 -3.21 -22.62
C GLY A 139 6.90 -4.65 -22.43
N MET A 140 8.20 -4.89 -22.24
CA MET A 140 8.76 -6.23 -22.12
C MET A 140 8.56 -6.87 -20.75
N ILE A 141 8.66 -6.09 -19.68
CA ILE A 141 8.72 -6.61 -18.31
C ILE A 141 7.60 -6.07 -17.44
N VAL A 142 7.47 -4.76 -17.34
CA VAL A 142 6.65 -4.11 -16.30
C VAL A 142 5.15 -4.33 -16.56
N THR A 143 4.67 -3.93 -17.73
CA THR A 143 3.24 -4.02 -18.07
C THR A 143 2.73 -5.47 -18.10
N PRO A 144 3.45 -6.45 -18.69
CA PRO A 144 3.01 -7.84 -18.64
C PRO A 144 2.92 -8.40 -17.21
N ASN A 145 3.86 -8.03 -16.32
CA ASN A 145 3.80 -8.47 -14.93
C ASN A 145 2.63 -7.83 -14.18
N ILE A 146 2.40 -6.53 -14.33
CA ILE A 146 1.24 -5.86 -13.71
C ILE A 146 -0.06 -6.53 -14.17
N ARG A 147 -0.23 -6.77 -15.48
CA ARG A 147 -1.43 -7.43 -16.02
C ARG A 147 -1.63 -8.82 -15.41
N ARG A 148 -0.58 -9.65 -15.40
CA ARG A 148 -0.65 -10.98 -14.80
C ARG A 148 -1.06 -10.94 -13.32
N HIS A 149 -0.56 -9.94 -12.57
CA HIS A 149 -0.95 -9.79 -11.17
C HIS A 149 -2.40 -9.34 -11.05
N LEU A 150 -2.88 -8.43 -11.90
CA LEU A 150 -4.28 -8.01 -11.91
C LEU A 150 -5.20 -9.17 -12.31
N ASP A 151 -4.86 -9.91 -13.38
CA ASP A 151 -5.62 -11.09 -13.81
C ASP A 151 -5.74 -12.14 -12.70
N PHE A 152 -4.63 -12.40 -11.99
CA PHE A 152 -4.60 -13.32 -10.86
C PHE A 152 -5.46 -12.82 -9.70
N MET A 153 -5.30 -11.57 -9.27
CA MET A 153 -6.10 -10.99 -8.19
C MET A 153 -7.59 -10.95 -8.52
N GLU A 154 -7.95 -10.64 -9.76
CA GLU A 154 -9.34 -10.67 -10.24
C GLU A 154 -9.93 -12.07 -10.14
N SER A 155 -9.18 -13.11 -10.58
CA SER A 155 -9.64 -14.50 -10.51
C SER A 155 -9.82 -14.98 -9.06
N GLU A 156 -8.98 -14.56 -8.15
CA GLU A 156 -9.08 -14.90 -6.73
C GLU A 156 -10.34 -14.34 -6.06
N LEU A 157 -10.77 -13.15 -6.49
CA LEU A 157 -12.00 -12.51 -6.00
C LEU A 157 -13.29 -13.04 -6.63
N ALA A 158 -13.20 -13.85 -7.66
CA ALA A 158 -14.38 -14.52 -8.24
C ALA A 158 -15.02 -15.52 -7.27
N GLU A 159 -14.22 -16.08 -6.36
CA GLU A 159 -14.68 -17.08 -5.40
C GLU A 159 -14.91 -16.52 -3.98
N ARG A 160 -14.40 -15.32 -3.69
CA ARG A 160 -14.36 -14.78 -2.32
C ARG A 160 -14.55 -13.27 -2.31
N PRO A 161 -15.26 -12.72 -1.32
CA PRO A 161 -15.47 -11.28 -1.23
C PRO A 161 -14.23 -10.50 -0.79
N TRP A 162 -13.25 -11.15 -0.11
CA TRP A 162 -12.02 -10.55 0.40
C TRP A 162 -10.81 -11.46 0.08
N PHE A 163 -9.61 -10.91 0.12
CA PHE A 163 -8.40 -11.66 -0.26
C PHE A 163 -8.14 -12.89 0.62
N ALA A 164 -8.40 -12.81 1.91
CA ALA A 164 -8.18 -13.96 2.81
C ALA A 164 -9.35 -14.96 2.81
N GLY A 165 -10.57 -14.54 2.47
CA GLY A 165 -11.76 -15.37 2.52
C GLY A 165 -13.04 -14.54 2.61
N ASP A 166 -13.97 -14.92 3.48
CA ASP A 166 -15.27 -14.27 3.61
C ASP A 166 -15.26 -13.01 4.47
N GLU A 167 -14.23 -12.87 5.33
CA GLU A 167 -14.10 -11.77 6.27
C GLU A 167 -13.05 -10.76 5.84
N PHE A 168 -13.33 -9.47 6.10
CA PHE A 168 -12.36 -8.40 5.95
C PHE A 168 -11.22 -8.54 6.96
N THR A 169 -9.97 -8.48 6.50
CA THR A 169 -8.76 -8.69 7.30
C THR A 169 -7.71 -7.61 7.08
N ALA A 170 -6.64 -7.63 7.89
CA ALA A 170 -5.49 -6.76 7.68
C ALA A 170 -4.76 -7.04 6.35
N ALA A 171 -4.96 -8.22 5.73
CA ALA A 171 -4.44 -8.50 4.40
C ALA A 171 -5.11 -7.59 3.34
N ASP A 172 -6.40 -7.29 3.48
CA ASP A 172 -7.10 -6.36 2.60
C ASP A 172 -6.60 -4.94 2.79
N VAL A 173 -6.32 -4.53 4.04
CA VAL A 173 -5.67 -3.25 4.35
C VAL A 173 -4.28 -3.19 3.71
N GLN A 174 -3.50 -4.27 3.79
CA GLN A 174 -2.17 -4.35 3.18
C GLN A 174 -2.25 -4.30 1.64
N MET A 175 -3.25 -4.92 1.04
CA MET A 175 -3.48 -4.93 -0.41
C MET A 175 -4.05 -3.62 -0.96
N SER A 176 -4.59 -2.73 -0.13
CA SER A 176 -5.18 -1.47 -0.61
C SER A 176 -4.19 -0.61 -1.38
N PHE A 177 -2.95 -0.47 -0.90
CA PHE A 177 -1.95 0.38 -1.54
C PHE A 177 -1.56 -0.09 -2.96
N PRO A 178 -1.26 -1.39 -3.22
CA PRO A 178 -1.07 -1.85 -4.59
C PRO A 178 -2.31 -1.71 -5.47
N LEU A 179 -3.53 -1.86 -4.93
CA LEU A 179 -4.75 -1.63 -5.70
C LEU A 179 -4.91 -0.16 -6.08
N GLU A 180 -4.73 0.76 -5.14
CA GLU A 180 -4.77 2.21 -5.37
C GLU A 180 -3.68 2.65 -6.36
N ALA A 181 -2.45 2.13 -6.22
CA ALA A 181 -1.38 2.38 -7.17
C ALA A 181 -1.70 1.80 -8.56
N SER A 182 -2.40 0.66 -8.62
CA SER A 182 -2.84 0.06 -9.88
C SER A 182 -3.94 0.89 -10.54
N ALA A 183 -4.87 1.42 -9.76
CA ALA A 183 -5.91 2.32 -10.25
C ALA A 183 -5.33 3.64 -10.77
N SER A 184 -4.34 4.19 -10.06
CA SER A 184 -3.70 5.44 -10.48
C SER A 184 -2.81 5.29 -11.73
N ARG A 185 -2.01 4.23 -11.82
CA ARG A 185 -0.98 4.10 -12.87
C ARG A 185 -0.76 2.68 -13.41
N GLY A 186 -1.37 1.65 -12.80
CA GLY A 186 -1.13 0.24 -13.12
C GLY A 186 -2.06 -0.33 -14.18
N GLY A 187 -3.11 0.39 -14.56
CA GLY A 187 -4.11 -0.07 -15.54
C GLY A 187 -5.20 -0.94 -14.92
N LEU A 188 -5.49 -0.77 -13.64
CA LEU A 188 -6.73 -1.26 -13.03
C LEU A 188 -7.89 -0.41 -13.58
N ASP A 189 -8.65 -0.99 -14.48
CA ASP A 189 -9.74 -0.33 -15.20
C ASP A 189 -10.97 -1.27 -15.31
N GLN A 190 -11.89 -0.98 -16.21
CA GLN A 190 -13.14 -1.72 -16.40
C GLN A 190 -12.96 -3.22 -16.75
N ARG A 191 -11.75 -3.64 -17.12
CA ARG A 191 -11.44 -5.08 -17.37
C ARG A 191 -11.37 -5.89 -16.08
N TYR A 192 -11.27 -5.21 -14.93
CA TYR A 192 -11.14 -5.81 -13.61
C TYR A 192 -12.28 -5.35 -12.68
N PRO A 193 -13.52 -5.77 -12.96
CA PRO A 193 -14.69 -5.28 -12.23
C PRO A 193 -14.70 -5.69 -10.75
N LEU A 194 -14.20 -6.88 -10.40
CA LEU A 194 -14.17 -7.34 -9.01
C LEU A 194 -13.14 -6.55 -8.18
N LEU A 195 -11.95 -6.32 -8.73
CA LEU A 195 -10.93 -5.48 -8.09
C LEU A 195 -11.40 -4.03 -7.93
N THR A 196 -12.06 -3.48 -8.96
CA THR A 196 -12.61 -2.13 -8.91
C THR A 196 -13.70 -2.03 -7.83
N HIS A 197 -14.59 -2.99 -7.77
CA HIS A 197 -15.65 -3.06 -6.75
C HIS A 197 -15.05 -3.27 -5.34
N LEU A 198 -14.03 -4.14 -5.20
CA LEU A 198 -13.34 -4.32 -3.93
C LEU A 198 -12.72 -3.01 -3.44
N LEU A 199 -12.00 -2.30 -4.33
CA LEU A 199 -11.39 -1.01 -3.98
C LEU A 199 -12.45 0.01 -3.53
N GLN A 200 -13.58 0.10 -4.24
CA GLN A 200 -14.69 0.96 -3.83
C GLN A 200 -15.26 0.58 -2.46
N ARG A 201 -15.43 -0.72 -2.17
CA ARG A 201 -15.88 -1.19 -0.86
C ARG A 201 -14.88 -0.83 0.26
N MET A 202 -13.58 -0.98 0.00
CA MET A 202 -12.53 -0.57 0.94
C MET A 202 -12.62 0.93 1.24
N GLN A 203 -12.69 1.74 0.19
CA GLN A 203 -12.75 3.21 0.31
C GLN A 203 -14.05 3.71 0.93
N ALA A 204 -15.17 3.01 0.76
CA ALA A 204 -16.45 3.34 1.38
C ALA A 204 -16.52 3.01 2.88
N ARG A 205 -15.54 2.29 3.45
CA ARG A 205 -15.56 1.97 4.88
C ARG A 205 -15.40 3.24 5.73
N PRO A 206 -16.24 3.41 6.76
CA PRO A 206 -16.17 4.62 7.61
C PRO A 206 -14.79 4.83 8.24
N ALA A 207 -14.08 3.75 8.61
CA ALA A 207 -12.74 3.80 9.16
C ALA A 207 -11.71 4.29 8.13
N TYR A 208 -11.82 3.86 6.86
CA TYR A 208 -10.98 4.37 5.77
C TYR A 208 -11.17 5.88 5.57
N GLN A 209 -12.41 6.34 5.56
CA GLN A 209 -12.75 7.76 5.39
C GLN A 209 -12.23 8.61 6.56
N ARG A 210 -12.33 8.11 7.81
CA ARG A 210 -11.75 8.81 8.97
C ARG A 210 -10.23 8.87 8.89
N ALA A 211 -9.58 7.77 8.50
CA ALA A 211 -8.14 7.73 8.30
C ALA A 211 -7.67 8.71 7.23
N LEU A 212 -8.42 8.81 6.13
CA LEU A 212 -8.14 9.77 5.06
C LEU A 212 -8.30 11.22 5.55
N ALA A 213 -9.36 11.52 6.29
CA ALA A 213 -9.58 12.84 6.86
C ALA A 213 -8.48 13.27 7.84
N LYS A 214 -7.93 12.33 8.64
CA LYS A 214 -6.85 12.59 9.60
C LYS A 214 -5.47 12.63 8.95
N GLY A 215 -5.22 11.77 7.97
CA GLY A 215 -3.93 11.67 7.27
C GLY A 215 -3.70 12.82 6.28
N GLY A 216 -4.77 13.43 5.80
CA GLY A 216 -4.73 14.47 4.78
C GLY A 216 -4.72 13.94 3.34
N PRO A 217 -4.44 14.80 2.35
CA PRO A 217 -4.49 14.45 0.94
C PRO A 217 -3.63 13.23 0.61
N TYR A 218 -4.21 12.31 -0.17
CA TYR A 218 -3.58 11.04 -0.51
C TYR A 218 -3.71 10.78 -2.02
N GLU A 219 -2.65 11.10 -2.75
CA GLU A 219 -2.57 10.96 -4.20
C GLU A 219 -1.35 10.11 -4.57
N LEU A 220 -1.56 9.03 -5.29
CA LEU A 220 -0.48 8.12 -5.70
C LEU A 220 0.06 8.42 -7.10
N GLY A 221 -0.34 9.55 -7.68
CA GLY A 221 0.20 10.30 -8.79
C GLY A 221 0.21 9.65 -10.14
#